data_7f23b714aec116e54e36ddeea8a462cb
#
_entry.id   7f23b714aec116e54e36ddeea8a462cb
#
_cell.length_a   1.000
_cell.length_b   1.000
_cell.length_c   1.000
_cell.angle_alpha   90.00
_cell.angle_beta   90.00
_cell.angle_gamma   90.00
#
_symmetry.space_group_name_H-M   'P 1'
#
loop_
_entity.id
_entity.type
_entity.pdbx_description
1 polymer ?
#
loop_
_entity_poly.entity_id
_entity_poly.type
_entity_poly.pdbx_seq_one_letter_code
_entity_poly.pdbx_strand_id
1 'polypeptide(L)'
;MLLLRAIIRPEKVKEVLDALLEAGHSSVTKMEVYGRGKQKGIQIGDVFYDEIPKEMILMIIDDEDKEEVKDIIIKSARTGEHGNSG
;
A
#
# COMPACT_ATOMS: atom_id res chain seq x y z
N MET A 1 -11.13 16.76 6.55
CA MET A 1 -11.25 15.69 5.61
C MET A 1 -9.97 15.53 4.86
N LEU A 2 -9.46 14.33 4.80
CA LEU A 2 -8.19 14.06 4.17
C LEU A 2 -8.31 12.95 3.14
N LEU A 3 -7.51 13.05 2.09
CA LEU A 3 -7.43 11.98 1.12
C LEU A 3 -6.16 11.22 1.43
N LEU A 4 -6.31 9.95 1.73
CA LEU A 4 -5.17 9.12 2.02
C LEU A 4 -4.93 8.17 0.86
N ARG A 5 -3.70 8.07 0.43
CA ARG A 5 -3.33 7.14 -0.62
C ARG A 5 -2.24 6.24 -0.09
N ALA A 6 -2.37 4.97 -0.30
CA ALA A 6 -1.36 4.02 0.13
C ALA A 6 -1.09 3.03 -0.99
N ILE A 7 0.16 2.78 -1.28
CA ILE A 7 0.53 1.82 -2.31
C ILE A 7 1.06 0.60 -1.61
N ILE A 8 0.44 -0.52 -1.87
CA ILE A 8 0.65 -1.73 -1.11
C ILE A 8 0.93 -2.89 -2.03
N ARG A 9 1.69 -3.85 -1.58
CA ARG A 9 1.92 -5.03 -2.36
C ARG A 9 0.62 -5.78 -2.51
N PRO A 10 0.34 -6.35 -3.66
CA PRO A 10 -0.93 -7.01 -3.89
C PRO A 10 -1.24 -8.10 -2.88
N GLU A 11 -0.21 -8.84 -2.45
CA GLU A 11 -0.47 -9.93 -1.54
C GLU A 11 -0.84 -9.47 -0.14
N LYS A 12 -0.69 -8.18 0.16
CA LYS A 12 -1.05 -7.68 1.47
C LYS A 12 -2.39 -6.95 1.48
N VAL A 13 -2.97 -6.75 0.33
CA VAL A 13 -4.16 -5.95 0.24
C VAL A 13 -5.31 -6.51 1.05
N LYS A 14 -5.51 -7.83 0.99
CA LYS A 14 -6.61 -8.39 1.72
C LYS A 14 -6.45 -8.16 3.22
N GLU A 15 -5.26 -8.32 3.74
CA GLU A 15 -5.04 -8.12 5.16
C GLU A 15 -5.29 -6.68 5.55
N VAL A 16 -4.87 -5.75 4.71
CA VAL A 16 -5.06 -4.34 5.00
C VAL A 16 -6.53 -3.98 4.96
N LEU A 17 -7.24 -4.46 3.94
CA LEU A 17 -8.65 -4.14 3.83
C LEU A 17 -9.46 -4.76 4.96
N ASP A 18 -9.12 -5.98 5.36
CA ASP A 18 -9.82 -6.61 6.46
C ASP A 18 -9.57 -5.86 7.77
N ALA A 19 -8.35 -5.42 7.99
CA ALA A 19 -8.04 -4.68 9.20
C ALA A 19 -8.76 -3.35 9.23
N LEU A 20 -8.86 -2.69 8.09
CA LEU A 20 -9.57 -1.42 8.04
C LEU A 20 -11.06 -1.63 8.28
N LEU A 21 -11.60 -2.68 7.70
CA LEU A 21 -13.01 -2.95 7.89
C LEU A 21 -13.32 -3.27 9.35
N GLU A 22 -12.47 -4.01 10.01
CA GLU A 22 -12.71 -4.32 11.39
C GLU A 22 -12.64 -3.09 12.27
N ALA A 23 -11.91 -2.11 11.91
CA ALA A 23 -11.83 -0.89 12.67
C ALA A 23 -12.91 0.11 12.29
N GLY A 24 -13.79 -0.27 11.40
CA GLY A 24 -14.90 0.61 11.03
C GLY A 24 -14.65 1.49 9.82
N HIS A 25 -13.54 1.29 9.13
CA HIS A 25 -13.22 2.10 7.97
C HIS A 25 -13.44 1.27 6.71
N SER A 26 -14.65 1.24 6.24
CA SER A 26 -14.98 0.36 5.13
C SER A 26 -15.02 1.02 3.76
N SER A 27 -14.95 2.33 3.70
CA SER A 27 -15.06 3.00 2.42
C SER A 27 -13.69 3.17 1.80
N VAL A 28 -13.35 2.29 0.92
CA VAL A 28 -12.04 2.27 0.32
C VAL A 28 -12.16 2.07 -1.18
N THR A 29 -11.41 2.80 -1.95
CA THR A 29 -11.32 2.58 -3.37
C THR A 29 -9.97 1.97 -3.66
N LYS A 30 -9.93 0.96 -4.48
CA LYS A 30 -8.72 0.27 -4.77
C LYS A 30 -8.46 0.27 -6.25
N MET A 31 -7.25 0.41 -6.68
CA MET A 31 -6.95 0.28 -8.10
C MET A 31 -5.57 -0.29 -8.29
N GLU A 32 -5.37 -0.97 -9.37
CA GLU A 32 -4.11 -1.58 -9.67
C GLU A 32 -3.21 -0.55 -10.30
N VAL A 33 -1.97 -0.51 -9.88
CA VAL A 33 -1.01 0.41 -10.46
C VAL A 33 0.28 -0.37 -10.69
N TYR A 34 1.16 0.18 -11.50
CA TYR A 34 2.41 -0.48 -11.73
C TYR A 34 3.52 0.46 -11.32
N GLY A 35 4.35 0.02 -10.41
CA GLY A 35 5.50 0.79 -10.01
C GLY A 35 6.67 0.44 -10.90
N ARG A 36 7.55 1.39 -11.13
CA ARG A 36 8.70 1.14 -11.92
C ARG A 36 9.92 1.50 -11.11
N GLY A 37 10.86 0.62 -11.01
CA GLY A 37 12.06 0.91 -10.26
C GLY A 37 13.21 0.12 -10.75
N LYS A 38 14.42 0.53 -10.40
CA LYS A 38 15.54 -0.15 -10.81
C LYS A 38 15.71 -1.38 -10.00
N GLN A 39 15.85 -2.49 -10.62
CA GLN A 39 15.99 -3.72 -9.90
C GLN A 39 17.44 -4.02 -9.69
N LYS A 40 17.78 -4.68 -8.59
CA LYS A 40 19.07 -5.01 -8.33
C LYS A 40 19.56 -5.95 -9.34
N GLY A 41 20.67 -5.79 -9.85
CA GLY A 41 21.19 -6.67 -10.87
C GLY A 41 20.91 -6.31 -12.28
N ILE A 42 20.14 -5.29 -12.50
CA ILE A 42 19.83 -4.95 -13.84
C ILE A 42 21.00 -4.21 -14.43
N GLN A 43 21.34 -4.50 -15.68
CA GLN A 43 22.40 -3.88 -16.28
C GLN A 43 22.13 -2.57 -16.71
N ILE A 44 23.05 -1.65 -16.61
CA ILE A 44 22.76 -0.32 -16.94
C ILE A 44 22.88 -0.02 -18.37
N GLY A 45 23.59 -0.72 -19.11
CA GLY A 45 23.74 -0.42 -20.47
C GLY A 45 22.43 -0.38 -21.17
N ASP A 46 21.65 -1.36 -20.98
CA ASP A 46 20.36 -1.37 -21.54
C ASP A 46 19.54 -1.31 -20.34
N VAL A 47 19.10 -0.21 -19.92
CA VAL A 47 18.39 -0.03 -18.70
C VAL A 47 17.03 -0.63 -18.77
N PHE A 48 16.74 -1.58 -17.98
CA PHE A 48 15.43 -2.11 -17.93
C PHE A 48 14.88 -1.81 -16.59
N TYR A 49 13.64 -1.41 -16.54
CA TYR A 49 12.94 -1.19 -15.30
C TYR A 49 11.77 -2.14 -15.34
N ASP A 50 11.64 -2.95 -14.32
CA ASP A 50 10.50 -3.83 -14.27
C ASP A 50 9.33 -3.06 -13.79
N GLU A 51 8.20 -3.35 -14.35
CA GLU A 51 6.99 -2.76 -13.87
C GLU A 51 6.41 -3.74 -12.89
N ILE A 52 6.37 -3.40 -11.65
CA ILE A 52 5.94 -4.27 -10.60
C ILE A 52 4.52 -3.94 -10.22
N PRO A 53 3.63 -4.90 -10.21
CA PRO A 53 2.24 -4.61 -9.87
C PRO A 53 2.10 -4.26 -8.41
N LYS A 54 1.34 -3.24 -8.15
CA LYS A 54 1.03 -2.81 -6.81
C LYS A 54 -0.43 -2.43 -6.79
N GLU A 55 -0.96 -2.23 -5.61
CA GLU A 55 -2.32 -1.76 -5.50
C GLU A 55 -2.33 -0.46 -4.75
N MET A 56 -3.12 0.47 -5.22
CA MET A 56 -3.25 1.74 -4.54
C MET A 56 -4.59 1.79 -3.86
N ILE A 57 -4.59 2.14 -2.59
CA ILE A 57 -5.82 2.28 -1.85
C ILE A 57 -6.03 3.76 -1.61
N LEU A 58 -7.24 4.23 -1.90
CA LEU A 58 -7.61 5.61 -1.68
C LEU A 58 -8.74 5.67 -0.67
N MET A 59 -8.63 6.54 0.29
CA MET A 59 -9.65 6.71 1.29
C MET A 59 -9.81 8.16 1.62
N ILE A 60 -11.03 8.57 1.92
CA ILE A 60 -11.27 9.89 2.43
C ILE A 60 -11.64 9.71 3.87
N ILE A 61 -10.89 10.30 4.78
CA ILE A 61 -11.08 10.10 6.20
C ILE A 61 -11.15 11.42 6.91
N ASP A 62 -11.64 11.40 8.14
CA ASP A 62 -11.68 12.59 8.94
C ASP A 62 -10.28 12.85 9.47
N ASP A 63 -9.97 14.10 9.71
CA ASP A 63 -8.66 14.46 10.17
C ASP A 63 -8.30 13.73 11.45
N GLU A 64 -9.26 13.50 12.31
CA GLU A 64 -8.95 12.84 13.56
C GLU A 64 -8.68 11.37 13.40
N ASP A 65 -9.01 10.78 12.28
CA ASP A 65 -8.77 9.35 12.08
C ASP A 65 -7.44 9.10 11.40
N LYS A 66 -6.71 10.12 11.05
CA LYS A 66 -5.51 9.98 10.29
C LYS A 66 -4.51 9.04 10.92
N GLU A 67 -4.20 9.21 12.19
CA GLU A 67 -3.17 8.40 12.80
C GLU A 67 -3.63 6.96 12.98
N GLU A 68 -4.89 6.76 13.27
CA GLU A 68 -5.39 5.43 13.44
C GLU A 68 -5.34 4.67 12.13
N VAL A 69 -5.82 5.27 11.05
CA VAL A 69 -5.85 4.60 9.75
C VAL A 69 -4.43 4.33 9.27
N LYS A 70 -3.54 5.29 9.46
CA LYS A 70 -2.20 5.14 9.05
C LYS A 70 -1.54 3.97 9.76
N ASP A 71 -1.73 3.87 11.07
CA ASP A 71 -1.20 2.79 11.83
C ASP A 71 -1.74 1.44 11.39
N ILE A 72 -3.02 1.35 11.12
CA ILE A 72 -3.63 0.10 10.69
C ILE A 72 -2.99 -0.35 9.39
N ILE A 73 -2.82 0.56 8.46
CA ILE A 73 -2.26 0.22 7.16
C ILE A 73 -0.81 -0.23 7.32
N ILE A 74 -0.03 0.50 8.09
CA ILE A 74 1.35 0.15 8.24
C ILE A 74 1.50 -1.21 8.91
N LYS A 75 0.74 -1.46 9.95
CA LYS A 75 0.89 -2.71 10.66
C LYS A 75 0.40 -3.89 9.83
N SER A 76 -0.69 -3.74 9.15
CA SER A 76 -1.23 -4.85 8.40
C SER A 76 -0.44 -5.12 7.11
N ALA A 77 0.17 -4.10 6.54
CA ALA A 77 0.95 -4.30 5.35
C ALA A 77 2.32 -4.88 5.65
N ARG A 78 2.78 -4.67 6.91
CA ARG A 78 4.07 -5.07 7.20
C ARG A 78 4.25 -6.47 7.63
N THR A 79 3.42 -7.09 8.13
CA THR A 79 3.39 -8.37 8.62
C THR A 79 4.68 -9.05 8.69
N GLY A 80 5.33 -8.69 9.45
CA GLY A 80 6.27 -9.41 9.88
C GLY A 80 7.47 -9.78 9.37
N GLU A 81 7.81 -9.90 8.45
CA GLU A 81 8.87 -10.37 8.12
C GLU A 81 9.79 -9.43 7.85
N HIS A 82 10.44 -9.02 7.23
CA HIS A 82 11.36 -8.16 7.01
C HIS A 82 10.94 -6.89 6.79
N GLY A 83 10.10 -6.49 7.29
CA GLY A 83 9.71 -5.18 7.30
C GLY A 83 9.76 -4.48 6.10
N ASN A 84 9.57 -4.85 5.14
CA ASN A 84 9.60 -4.20 4.11
C ASN A 84 8.46 -3.70 3.70
N SER A 85 8.07 -2.72 4.03
CA SER A 85 6.86 -2.22 3.76
C SER A 85 6.77 -1.59 2.59
N GLY A 86 6.19 -1.67 1.91
CA GLY A 86 6.04 -0.98 0.72
C GLY A 86 5.47 0.28 0.68
#